data_b57eb1896333ad9d5832bed07cc9623f
#
_entry.id   b57eb1896333ad9d5832bed07cc9623f
#
_cell.length_a   1.000
_cell.length_b   1.000
_cell.length_c   1.000
_cell.angle_alpha   90.00
_cell.angle_beta   90.00
_cell.angle_gamma   90.00
#
_symmetry.space_group_name_H-M   'P 1'
#
loop_
_entity.id
_entity.type
_entity.pdbx_description
1 polymer ?
#
loop_
_entity_poly.entity_id
_entity_poly.type
_entity_poly.pdbx_seq_one_letter_code
_entity_poly.pdbx_strand_id
1 'polypeptide(L)'
;MAHSHDVSVCGTYILDILGVPVTEIPPGGGRLLIEEIRLAVAGTAGGTVVPCARLGLRALAVGAVGSDEKADWMLNALEREGIDIALMERMTGAPTSATILPIRPDGSRPVMHARGASARWRIAPETQVAACRSKILHLGGVGSLLAMDGAPSVALLQDAKAAGCTTTLDLIQARRETLALVEPLLPYVDFFMPSIDETSAMVGTDDPAACARFFIDKGAGACAISLGADGSFVMTRDGRQFTVPAFDVAVRDTSGCGDSYTGGFIAGLARDWDLLDCAKLATATAAIVATGLGSGANLVSFEETVKAMNTLPVRKPARA
;
A
#
# COMPACT_ATOMS: atom_id res chain seq x y z
N MET A 1 -4.33 25.60 10.72
CA MET A 1 -4.94 25.82 9.38
C MET A 1 -5.69 24.55 9.01
N ALA A 2 -6.81 24.64 8.29
CA ALA A 2 -7.51 23.45 7.81
C ALA A 2 -6.65 22.74 6.76
N HIS A 3 -6.53 21.40 6.86
CA HIS A 3 -5.83 20.60 5.88
C HIS A 3 -6.58 20.61 4.54
N SER A 4 -5.85 20.68 3.42
CA SER A 4 -6.44 20.63 2.07
C SER A 4 -7.02 19.26 1.75
N HIS A 5 -6.34 18.20 2.19
CA HIS A 5 -6.71 16.80 2.01
C HIS A 5 -6.62 16.04 3.33
N ASP A 6 -7.30 14.91 3.41
CA ASP A 6 -7.21 14.03 4.57
C ASP A 6 -5.93 13.18 4.47
N VAL A 7 -5.52 12.81 3.25
CA VAL A 7 -4.28 12.07 3.01
C VAL A 7 -3.61 12.48 1.70
N SER A 8 -2.28 12.68 1.74
CA SER A 8 -1.39 12.65 0.57
C SER A 8 -0.69 11.31 0.51
N VAL A 9 -0.81 10.63 -0.62
CA VAL A 9 -0.22 9.30 -0.85
C VAL A 9 0.92 9.43 -1.85
N CYS A 10 2.15 9.45 -1.33
CA CYS A 10 3.38 9.63 -2.08
C CYS A 10 4.01 8.28 -2.40
N GLY A 11 4.46 8.04 -3.62
CA GLY A 11 5.23 6.83 -3.90
C GLY A 11 5.01 6.19 -5.26
N THR A 12 5.02 4.84 -5.28
CA THR A 12 4.94 4.06 -6.53
C THR A 12 3.52 3.97 -7.06
N TYR A 13 3.34 4.36 -8.32
CA TYR A 13 2.13 4.19 -9.11
C TYR A 13 2.43 3.25 -10.28
N ILE A 14 1.77 2.10 -10.31
CA ILE A 14 2.05 0.99 -11.23
C ILE A 14 0.73 0.57 -11.89
N LEU A 15 0.75 0.33 -13.20
CA LEU A 15 -0.36 -0.32 -13.88
C LEU A 15 -0.18 -1.83 -13.79
N ASP A 16 -1.08 -2.51 -13.09
CA ASP A 16 -1.13 -3.96 -13.14
C ASP A 16 -2.06 -4.45 -14.26
N ILE A 17 -1.56 -5.43 -15.02
CA ILE A 17 -2.27 -6.15 -16.08
C ILE A 17 -2.40 -7.58 -15.60
N LEU A 18 -3.59 -7.93 -15.10
CA LEU A 18 -3.87 -9.24 -14.51
C LEU A 18 -4.57 -10.14 -15.52
N GLY A 19 -4.05 -11.34 -15.74
CA GLY A 19 -4.69 -12.38 -16.56
C GLY A 19 -5.06 -13.58 -15.71
N VAL A 20 -6.28 -14.12 -15.84
CA VAL A 20 -6.75 -15.27 -15.03
C VAL A 20 -7.72 -16.16 -15.81
N PRO A 21 -7.69 -17.52 -15.63
CA PRO A 21 -6.55 -18.27 -15.06
C PRO A 21 -5.43 -18.47 -16.08
N VAL A 22 -4.18 -18.37 -15.67
CA VAL A 22 -3.02 -18.68 -16.52
C VAL A 22 -2.37 -19.94 -16.01
N THR A 23 -2.56 -21.05 -16.73
CA THR A 23 -2.02 -22.36 -16.36
C THR A 23 -0.55 -22.52 -16.78
N GLU A 24 -0.19 -21.92 -17.91
CA GLU A 24 1.17 -21.93 -18.46
C GLU A 24 1.43 -20.70 -19.32
N ILE A 25 2.66 -20.39 -19.59
CA ILE A 25 3.06 -19.46 -20.64
C ILE A 25 3.37 -20.29 -21.91
N PRO A 26 2.55 -20.22 -22.97
CA PRO A 26 2.76 -21.03 -24.15
C PRO A 26 4.12 -20.76 -24.79
N PRO A 27 4.86 -21.78 -25.25
CA PRO A 27 6.13 -21.59 -25.93
C PRO A 27 5.94 -21.03 -27.35
N GLY A 28 6.92 -20.27 -27.82
CA GLY A 28 6.97 -19.74 -29.18
C GLY A 28 5.75 -18.89 -29.54
N GLY A 29 5.06 -19.23 -30.63
CA GLY A 29 3.84 -18.59 -31.10
C GLY A 29 2.55 -19.23 -30.57
N GLY A 30 2.62 -20.04 -29.52
CA GLY A 30 1.47 -20.72 -28.92
C GLY A 30 0.46 -19.74 -28.33
N ARG A 31 -0.78 -20.21 -28.10
CA ARG A 31 -1.89 -19.41 -27.56
C ARG A 31 -2.55 -20.12 -26.40
N LEU A 32 -2.74 -19.39 -25.28
CA LEU A 32 -3.61 -19.78 -24.18
C LEU A 32 -4.85 -18.88 -24.20
N LEU A 33 -6.04 -19.47 -24.09
CA LEU A 33 -7.27 -18.72 -23.84
C LEU A 33 -7.48 -18.64 -22.34
N ILE A 34 -7.72 -17.42 -21.85
CA ILE A 34 -8.00 -17.13 -20.44
C ILE A 34 -9.39 -16.49 -20.32
N GLU A 35 -9.93 -16.45 -19.11
CA GLU A 35 -11.31 -15.99 -18.87
C GLU A 35 -11.40 -14.47 -18.76
N GLU A 36 -10.42 -13.83 -18.09
CA GLU A 36 -10.47 -12.41 -17.79
C GLU A 36 -9.07 -11.77 -17.92
N ILE A 37 -9.03 -10.56 -18.48
CA ILE A 37 -7.89 -9.63 -18.36
C ILE A 37 -8.40 -8.38 -17.70
N ARG A 38 -7.74 -7.97 -16.59
CA ARG A 38 -8.09 -6.77 -15.84
C ARG A 38 -6.91 -5.81 -15.75
N LEU A 39 -7.21 -4.52 -15.84
CA LEU A 39 -6.26 -3.46 -15.51
C LEU A 39 -6.60 -2.91 -14.12
N ALA A 40 -5.58 -2.67 -13.31
CA ALA A 40 -5.74 -2.08 -11.98
C ALA A 40 -4.68 -1.03 -11.70
N VAL A 41 -5.05 0.03 -10.98
CA VAL A 41 -4.09 0.93 -10.34
C VAL A 41 -3.47 0.20 -9.18
N ALA A 42 -2.16 0.09 -9.17
CA ALA A 42 -1.36 -0.67 -8.22
C ALA A 42 -0.05 0.08 -7.88
N GLY A 43 0.90 -0.64 -7.30
CA GLY A 43 2.03 -0.04 -6.62
C GLY A 43 1.61 0.41 -5.23
N THR A 44 2.53 0.45 -4.29
CA THR A 44 2.21 0.66 -2.87
C THR A 44 1.44 1.97 -2.63
N ALA A 45 1.76 3.04 -3.36
CA ALA A 45 0.97 4.28 -3.27
C ALA A 45 -0.35 4.18 -4.05
N GLY A 46 -0.32 3.67 -5.28
CA GLY A 46 -1.54 3.51 -6.10
C GLY A 46 -2.55 2.56 -5.46
N GLY A 47 -2.09 1.44 -4.92
CA GLY A 47 -2.91 0.46 -4.19
C GLY A 47 -3.47 0.97 -2.87
N THR A 48 -2.83 1.98 -2.25
CA THR A 48 -3.29 2.61 -1.00
C THR A 48 -4.24 3.77 -1.25
N VAL A 49 -3.99 4.62 -2.26
CA VAL A 49 -4.79 5.83 -2.49
C VAL A 49 -6.23 5.51 -2.89
N VAL A 50 -6.44 4.45 -3.69
CA VAL A 50 -7.77 4.01 -4.13
C VAL A 50 -8.64 3.56 -2.94
N PRO A 51 -8.20 2.65 -2.05
CA PRO A 51 -8.93 2.37 -0.81
C PRO A 51 -9.19 3.61 0.05
N CYS A 52 -8.23 4.52 0.21
CA CYS A 52 -8.44 5.76 0.95
C CYS A 52 -9.63 6.55 0.39
N ALA A 53 -9.69 6.74 -0.93
CA ALA A 53 -10.77 7.47 -1.59
C ALA A 53 -12.12 6.76 -1.44
N ARG A 54 -12.19 5.45 -1.70
CA ARG A 54 -13.41 4.64 -1.55
C ARG A 54 -13.92 4.59 -0.12
N LEU A 55 -13.00 4.68 0.85
CA LEU A 55 -13.35 4.83 2.26
C LEU A 55 -13.69 6.28 2.66
N GLY A 56 -13.90 7.16 1.67
CA GLY A 56 -14.45 8.50 1.85
C GLY A 56 -13.45 9.57 2.28
N LEU A 57 -12.15 9.36 2.10
CA LEU A 57 -11.14 10.38 2.34
C LEU A 57 -10.94 11.28 1.12
N ARG A 58 -10.69 12.57 1.34
CA ARG A 58 -10.16 13.47 0.32
C ARG A 58 -8.69 13.11 0.10
N ALA A 59 -8.43 12.29 -0.92
CA ALA A 59 -7.11 11.73 -1.20
C ALA A 59 -6.39 12.49 -2.32
N LEU A 60 -5.11 12.75 -2.13
CA LEU A 60 -4.20 13.38 -3.09
C LEU A 60 -3.14 12.38 -3.51
N ALA A 61 -3.06 12.10 -4.81
CA ALA A 61 -2.02 11.26 -5.40
C ALA A 61 -0.76 12.07 -5.67
N VAL A 62 0.40 11.57 -5.24
CA VAL A 62 1.69 12.23 -5.40
C VAL A 62 2.71 11.22 -5.90
N GLY A 63 3.18 11.38 -7.13
CA GLY A 63 4.09 10.42 -7.75
C GLY A 63 4.32 10.74 -9.21
N ALA A 64 4.77 9.75 -9.99
CA ALA A 64 4.97 9.93 -11.42
C ALA A 64 4.47 8.77 -12.26
N VAL A 65 3.99 9.14 -13.44
CA VAL A 65 3.67 8.26 -14.57
C VAL A 65 4.49 8.67 -15.79
N GLY A 66 4.53 7.85 -16.83
CA GLY A 66 5.15 8.22 -18.10
C GLY A 66 4.30 9.19 -18.92
N SER A 67 4.69 9.39 -20.18
CA SER A 67 3.92 10.13 -21.19
C SER A 67 3.42 9.15 -22.25
N ASP A 68 2.67 8.13 -21.83
CA ASP A 68 2.17 7.02 -22.63
C ASP A 68 0.70 6.69 -22.32
N GLU A 69 0.10 5.82 -23.08
CA GLU A 69 -1.32 5.41 -22.97
C GLU A 69 -1.64 4.78 -21.62
N LYS A 70 -0.64 4.14 -20.96
CA LYS A 70 -0.77 3.59 -19.62
C LYS A 70 -0.97 4.69 -18.58
N ALA A 71 -0.26 5.81 -18.77
CA ALA A 71 -0.45 7.00 -17.93
C ALA A 71 -1.86 7.57 -18.07
N ASP A 72 -2.34 7.70 -19.31
CA ASP A 72 -3.69 8.23 -19.59
C ASP A 72 -4.76 7.37 -18.92
N TRP A 73 -4.65 6.05 -19.07
CA TRP A 73 -5.57 5.12 -18.44
C TRP A 73 -5.53 5.24 -16.89
N MET A 74 -4.33 5.27 -16.31
CA MET A 74 -4.15 5.30 -14.86
C MET A 74 -4.66 6.60 -14.23
N LEU A 75 -4.31 7.75 -14.81
CA LEU A 75 -4.77 9.04 -14.31
C LEU A 75 -6.29 9.18 -14.41
N ASN A 76 -6.88 8.78 -15.54
CA ASN A 76 -8.33 8.71 -15.69
C ASN A 76 -9.00 7.76 -14.67
N ALA A 77 -8.34 6.64 -14.34
CA ALA A 77 -8.86 5.72 -13.32
C ALA A 77 -8.85 6.35 -11.93
N LEU A 78 -7.76 7.05 -11.56
CA LEU A 78 -7.66 7.79 -10.29
C LEU A 78 -8.71 8.91 -10.19
N GLU A 79 -8.90 9.70 -11.25
CA GLU A 79 -9.91 10.77 -11.29
C GLU A 79 -11.34 10.24 -11.12
N ARG A 80 -11.66 9.07 -11.71
CA ARG A 80 -12.98 8.42 -11.53
C ARG A 80 -13.23 7.98 -10.09
N GLU A 81 -12.19 7.70 -9.32
CA GLU A 81 -12.28 7.42 -7.87
C GLU A 81 -12.37 8.70 -7.03
N GLY A 82 -12.42 9.90 -7.66
CA GLY A 82 -12.45 11.17 -6.96
C GLY A 82 -11.12 11.58 -6.32
N ILE A 83 -10.03 10.98 -6.75
CA ILE A 83 -8.67 11.26 -6.24
C ILE A 83 -8.13 12.50 -6.95
N ASP A 84 -7.60 13.45 -6.18
CA ASP A 84 -6.89 14.60 -6.72
C ASP A 84 -5.52 14.14 -7.29
N ILE A 85 -5.30 14.39 -8.56
CA ILE A 85 -4.07 14.02 -9.29
C ILE A 85 -3.18 15.22 -9.63
N ALA A 86 -3.46 16.40 -9.08
CA ALA A 86 -2.74 17.64 -9.43
C ALA A 86 -1.23 17.58 -9.14
N LEU A 87 -0.79 16.66 -8.28
CA LEU A 87 0.62 16.44 -7.96
C LEU A 87 1.21 15.16 -8.60
N MET A 88 0.51 14.59 -9.58
CA MET A 88 1.04 13.50 -10.41
C MET A 88 1.87 14.06 -11.57
N GLU A 89 3.16 13.72 -11.59
CA GLU A 89 4.08 14.15 -12.65
C GLU A 89 3.97 13.24 -13.88
N ARG A 90 3.90 13.82 -15.08
CA ARG A 90 4.10 13.12 -16.34
C ARG A 90 5.56 13.26 -16.79
N MET A 91 6.31 12.19 -16.68
CA MET A 91 7.75 12.16 -17.03
C MET A 91 7.96 11.87 -18.50
N THR A 92 8.53 12.81 -19.23
CA THR A 92 9.01 12.61 -20.60
C THR A 92 10.23 11.68 -20.59
N GLY A 93 10.27 10.72 -21.51
CA GLY A 93 11.42 9.80 -21.66
C GLY A 93 11.48 8.64 -20.64
N ALA A 94 10.42 8.46 -19.86
CA ALA A 94 10.22 7.29 -19.04
C ALA A 94 8.84 6.65 -19.36
N PRO A 95 8.73 5.33 -19.50
CA PRO A 95 7.42 4.67 -19.59
C PRO A 95 6.72 4.71 -18.24
N THR A 96 5.39 4.59 -18.21
CA THR A 96 4.66 4.29 -16.99
C THR A 96 5.08 2.93 -16.46
N SER A 97 5.34 2.85 -15.15
CA SER A 97 5.65 1.59 -14.48
C SER A 97 4.47 0.62 -14.65
N ALA A 98 4.75 -0.61 -15.04
CA ALA A 98 3.70 -1.59 -15.29
C ALA A 98 4.13 -3.00 -14.91
N THR A 99 3.16 -3.83 -14.52
CA THR A 99 3.36 -5.23 -14.16
C THR A 99 2.38 -6.11 -14.94
N ILE A 100 2.86 -7.24 -15.44
CA ILE A 100 2.00 -8.31 -15.93
C ILE A 100 1.94 -9.39 -14.85
N LEU A 101 0.73 -9.76 -14.45
CA LEU A 101 0.44 -10.76 -13.40
C LEU A 101 -0.36 -11.92 -14.00
N PRO A 102 0.30 -13.00 -14.45
CA PRO A 102 -0.38 -14.24 -14.82
C PRO A 102 -0.79 -14.99 -13.56
N ILE A 103 -2.08 -14.91 -13.22
CA ILE A 103 -2.62 -15.53 -12.00
C ILE A 103 -2.97 -16.97 -12.29
N ARG A 104 -2.39 -17.89 -11.54
CA ARG A 104 -2.62 -19.33 -11.66
C ARG A 104 -3.86 -19.79 -10.89
N PRO A 105 -4.41 -20.96 -11.20
CA PRO A 105 -5.57 -21.53 -10.47
C PRO A 105 -5.33 -21.71 -8.97
N ASP A 106 -4.08 -21.90 -8.54
CA ASP A 106 -3.68 -22.02 -7.13
C ASP A 106 -3.49 -20.64 -6.44
N GLY A 107 -3.75 -19.52 -7.16
CA GLY A 107 -3.56 -18.16 -6.67
C GLY A 107 -2.11 -17.66 -6.74
N SER A 108 -1.14 -18.50 -7.13
CA SER A 108 0.23 -18.03 -7.35
C SER A 108 0.30 -17.07 -8.54
N ARG A 109 1.12 -16.03 -8.44
CA ARG A 109 1.19 -14.96 -9.42
C ARG A 109 2.65 -14.52 -9.66
N PRO A 110 3.34 -15.11 -10.63
CA PRO A 110 4.66 -14.62 -11.03
C PRO A 110 4.57 -13.16 -11.47
N VAL A 111 5.54 -12.35 -11.06
CA VAL A 111 5.57 -10.91 -11.33
C VAL A 111 6.52 -10.64 -12.49
N MET A 112 6.02 -10.04 -13.57
CA MET A 112 6.82 -9.50 -14.67
C MET A 112 6.70 -7.98 -14.66
N HIS A 113 7.67 -7.29 -14.03
CA HIS A 113 7.62 -5.86 -13.78
C HIS A 113 8.57 -5.07 -14.70
N ALA A 114 8.04 -4.05 -15.36
CA ALA A 114 8.80 -3.03 -16.07
C ALA A 114 8.91 -1.78 -15.22
N ARG A 115 10.11 -1.49 -14.73
CA ARG A 115 10.39 -0.23 -14.03
C ARG A 115 10.22 0.94 -15.01
N GLY A 116 9.62 2.02 -14.50
CA GLY A 116 9.33 3.19 -15.32
C GLY A 116 9.48 4.47 -14.51
N ALA A 117 8.54 5.38 -14.70
CA ALA A 117 8.56 6.72 -14.09
C ALA A 117 8.68 6.68 -12.55
N SER A 118 7.95 5.79 -11.86
CA SER A 118 8.02 5.70 -10.38
C SER A 118 9.44 5.48 -9.85
N ALA A 119 10.26 4.68 -10.54
CA ALA A 119 11.64 4.43 -10.11
C ALA A 119 12.58 5.64 -10.34
N ARG A 120 12.22 6.54 -11.25
CA ARG A 120 12.99 7.73 -11.62
C ARG A 120 12.46 9.00 -10.98
N TRP A 121 11.27 8.94 -10.42
CA TRP A 121 10.60 10.07 -9.81
C TRP A 121 11.37 10.59 -8.60
N ARG A 122 11.52 11.92 -8.56
CA ARG A 122 12.03 12.65 -7.41
C ARG A 122 11.11 13.82 -7.16
N ILE A 123 10.56 13.92 -5.97
CA ILE A 123 9.63 14.98 -5.63
C ILE A 123 10.26 16.36 -5.77
N ALA A 124 9.60 17.28 -6.48
CA ALA A 124 10.02 18.67 -6.57
C ALA A 124 9.73 19.41 -5.25
N PRO A 125 10.52 20.42 -4.86
CA PRO A 125 10.34 21.13 -3.59
C PRO A 125 8.93 21.69 -3.39
N GLU A 126 8.33 22.28 -4.43
CA GLU A 126 6.97 22.83 -4.41
C GLU A 126 5.91 21.73 -4.24
N THR A 127 6.10 20.58 -4.87
CA THR A 127 5.25 19.40 -4.71
C THR A 127 5.34 18.85 -3.28
N GLN A 128 6.55 18.78 -2.72
CA GLN A 128 6.78 18.36 -1.34
C GLN A 128 6.04 19.25 -0.34
N VAL A 129 6.17 20.58 -0.48
CA VAL A 129 5.44 21.54 0.36
C VAL A 129 3.92 21.38 0.23
N ALA A 130 3.41 21.13 -0.99
CA ALA A 130 1.98 20.93 -1.22
C ALA A 130 1.48 19.61 -0.61
N ALA A 131 2.23 18.51 -0.75
CA ALA A 131 1.91 17.21 -0.16
C ALA A 131 1.83 17.26 1.37
N CYS A 132 2.71 18.04 2.01
CA CYS A 132 2.72 18.23 3.47
C CYS A 132 1.56 19.06 4.04
N ARG A 133 0.58 19.50 3.22
CA ARG A 133 -0.62 20.20 3.69
C ARG A 133 -1.78 19.28 4.08
N SER A 134 -1.61 17.99 3.97
CA SER A 134 -2.61 16.98 4.34
C SER A 134 -2.55 16.62 5.82
N LYS A 135 -3.66 16.07 6.38
CA LYS A 135 -3.69 15.54 7.75
C LYS A 135 -2.70 14.38 7.92
N ILE A 136 -2.66 13.48 6.91
CA ILE A 136 -1.78 12.31 6.88
C ILE A 136 -0.92 12.37 5.62
N LEU A 137 0.38 12.06 5.75
CA LEU A 137 1.26 11.80 4.62
C LEU A 137 1.69 10.34 4.65
N HIS A 138 1.34 9.61 3.61
CA HIS A 138 1.78 8.24 3.37
C HIS A 138 2.92 8.21 2.36
N LEU A 139 4.00 7.49 2.68
CA LEU A 139 5.07 7.17 1.74
C LEU A 139 5.04 5.66 1.47
N GLY A 140 4.74 5.28 0.23
CA GLY A 140 4.62 3.89 -0.18
C GLY A 140 5.62 3.49 -1.27
N GLY A 141 6.30 2.34 -1.07
CA GLY A 141 7.16 1.74 -2.08
C GLY A 141 8.66 2.01 -1.90
N VAL A 142 9.10 2.29 -0.68
CA VAL A 142 10.54 2.36 -0.34
C VAL A 142 11.22 1.05 -0.72
N GLY A 143 12.38 1.14 -1.36
CA GLY A 143 13.10 0.03 -1.98
C GLY A 143 12.84 -0.13 -3.48
N SER A 144 11.82 0.54 -4.02
CA SER A 144 11.51 0.61 -5.46
C SER A 144 11.51 2.03 -6.02
N LEU A 145 11.52 3.02 -5.17
CA LEU A 145 11.58 4.45 -5.49
C LEU A 145 13.03 4.93 -5.67
N LEU A 146 13.80 4.31 -6.57
CA LEU A 146 15.27 4.44 -6.62
C LEU A 146 15.80 5.88 -6.54
N ALA A 147 15.11 6.86 -7.12
CA ALA A 147 15.50 8.26 -7.07
C ALA A 147 15.03 8.99 -5.78
N MET A 148 14.06 8.42 -5.07
CA MET A 148 13.56 8.90 -3.78
C MET A 148 14.21 8.18 -2.60
N ASP A 149 14.66 6.92 -2.78
CA ASP A 149 15.25 6.13 -1.70
C ASP A 149 16.44 6.86 -1.04
N GLY A 150 16.51 6.82 0.29
CA GLY A 150 17.51 7.50 1.10
C GLY A 150 17.15 8.97 1.42
N ALA A 151 18.10 9.90 1.23
CA ALA A 151 17.97 11.29 1.68
C ALA A 151 16.71 12.04 1.20
N PRO A 152 16.20 11.87 -0.04
CA PRO A 152 14.97 12.53 -0.46
C PRO A 152 13.74 12.08 0.33
N SER A 153 13.62 10.78 0.62
CA SER A 153 12.53 10.25 1.47
C SER A 153 12.64 10.71 2.91
N VAL A 154 13.85 10.80 3.46
CA VAL A 154 14.09 11.38 4.80
C VAL A 154 13.61 12.82 4.83
N ALA A 155 14.01 13.66 3.85
CA ALA A 155 13.59 15.06 3.79
C ALA A 155 12.07 15.22 3.69
N LEU A 156 11.40 14.40 2.87
CA LEU A 156 9.94 14.41 2.76
C LEU A 156 9.26 14.13 4.10
N LEU A 157 9.69 13.09 4.81
CA LEU A 157 9.10 12.73 6.10
C LEU A 157 9.42 13.74 7.21
N GLN A 158 10.62 14.33 7.19
CA GLN A 158 11.00 15.43 8.09
C GLN A 158 10.08 16.64 7.91
N ASP A 159 9.87 17.07 6.66
CA ASP A 159 9.02 18.21 6.35
C ASP A 159 7.54 17.92 6.68
N ALA A 160 7.07 16.69 6.44
CA ALA A 160 5.73 16.26 6.82
C ALA A 160 5.53 16.34 8.34
N LYS A 161 6.50 15.85 9.13
CA LYS A 161 6.47 15.97 10.60
C LYS A 161 6.51 17.44 11.05
N ALA A 162 7.36 18.25 10.45
CA ALA A 162 7.44 19.68 10.77
C ALA A 162 6.16 20.44 10.44
N ALA A 163 5.43 20.00 9.39
CA ALA A 163 4.12 20.54 9.03
C ALA A 163 2.96 20.03 9.91
N GLY A 164 3.21 19.06 10.80
CA GLY A 164 2.20 18.48 11.69
C GLY A 164 1.41 17.31 11.10
N CYS A 165 1.86 16.73 9.98
CA CYS A 165 1.24 15.54 9.42
C CYS A 165 1.47 14.32 10.33
N THR A 166 0.47 13.45 10.43
CA THR A 166 0.70 12.05 10.80
C THR A 166 1.38 11.35 9.63
N THR A 167 2.49 10.66 9.87
CA THR A 167 3.27 10.01 8.83
C THR A 167 3.11 8.50 8.86
N THR A 168 2.89 7.90 7.69
CA THR A 168 2.79 6.45 7.53
C THR A 168 3.77 5.98 6.44
N LEU A 169 4.33 4.79 6.61
CA LEU A 169 5.34 4.22 5.71
C LEU A 169 5.00 2.77 5.39
N ASP A 170 5.06 2.43 4.11
CA ASP A 170 4.95 1.05 3.63
C ASP A 170 6.04 0.74 2.59
N LEU A 171 6.30 -0.55 2.39
CA LEU A 171 7.39 -1.06 1.59
C LEU A 171 6.87 -1.80 0.34
N ILE A 172 7.80 -2.22 -0.50
CA ILE A 172 7.52 -3.18 -1.57
C ILE A 172 8.66 -4.18 -1.67
N GLN A 173 8.34 -5.46 -1.45
CA GLN A 173 9.28 -6.59 -1.61
C GLN A 173 10.60 -6.39 -0.84
N ALA A 174 10.51 -6.03 0.43
CA ALA A 174 11.70 -5.80 1.27
C ALA A 174 12.61 -7.04 1.33
N ARG A 175 13.90 -6.77 1.37
CA ARG A 175 14.99 -7.72 1.57
C ARG A 175 15.85 -7.23 2.73
N ARG A 176 16.85 -8.02 3.12
CA ARG A 176 17.75 -7.63 4.21
C ARG A 176 18.41 -6.26 3.96
N GLU A 177 18.80 -5.98 2.73
CA GLU A 177 19.44 -4.72 2.32
C GLU A 177 18.49 -3.52 2.39
N THR A 178 17.18 -3.74 2.33
CA THR A 178 16.16 -2.70 2.44
C THR A 178 16.18 -2.02 3.82
N LEU A 179 16.66 -2.71 4.87
CA LEU A 179 16.81 -2.15 6.21
C LEU A 179 17.63 -0.85 6.20
N ALA A 180 18.72 -0.79 5.42
CA ALA A 180 19.56 0.41 5.33
C ALA A 180 18.83 1.63 4.73
N LEU A 181 17.78 1.40 3.93
CA LEU A 181 16.93 2.46 3.38
C LEU A 181 15.83 2.86 4.36
N VAL A 182 15.30 1.92 5.14
CA VAL A 182 14.20 2.12 6.08
C VAL A 182 14.65 2.78 7.38
N GLU A 183 15.77 2.32 7.95
CA GLU A 183 16.25 2.75 9.26
C GLU A 183 16.36 4.28 9.42
N PRO A 184 16.90 5.05 8.45
CA PRO A 184 16.97 6.52 8.56
C PRO A 184 15.61 7.22 8.51
N LEU A 185 14.54 6.54 8.06
CA LEU A 185 13.18 7.08 7.94
C LEU A 185 12.41 6.96 9.26
N LEU A 186 12.67 5.88 10.04
CA LEU A 186 11.87 5.48 11.20
C LEU A 186 11.68 6.59 12.27
N PRO A 187 12.66 7.47 12.55
CA PRO A 187 12.46 8.57 13.50
C PRO A 187 11.37 9.58 13.09
N TYR A 188 10.98 9.57 11.80
CA TYR A 188 9.99 10.48 11.23
C TYR A 188 8.69 9.76 10.85
N VAL A 189 8.53 8.48 11.24
CA VAL A 189 7.38 7.63 10.92
C VAL A 189 6.55 7.38 12.18
N ASP A 190 5.28 7.82 12.17
CA ASP A 190 4.35 7.53 13.25
C ASP A 190 3.85 6.08 13.17
N PHE A 191 3.56 5.58 11.95
CA PHE A 191 3.09 4.22 11.73
C PHE A 191 3.87 3.56 10.60
N PHE A 192 4.67 2.56 10.93
CA PHE A 192 5.34 1.68 9.98
C PHE A 192 4.45 0.46 9.71
N MET A 193 4.11 0.19 8.44
CA MET A 193 3.03 -0.72 8.06
C MET A 193 3.46 -1.81 7.08
N PRO A 194 4.51 -2.59 7.39
CA PRO A 194 5.01 -3.66 6.53
C PRO A 194 4.20 -4.95 6.68
N SER A 195 4.47 -5.92 5.80
CA SER A 195 4.08 -7.31 6.00
C SER A 195 5.06 -8.08 6.89
N ILE A 196 4.61 -9.21 7.43
CA ILE A 196 5.48 -10.10 8.22
C ILE A 196 6.64 -10.63 7.36
N ASP A 197 6.39 -10.95 6.08
CA ASP A 197 7.43 -11.43 5.16
C ASP A 197 8.54 -10.38 4.98
N GLU A 198 8.18 -9.10 4.87
CA GLU A 198 9.13 -8.00 4.73
C GLU A 198 9.92 -7.75 6.01
N THR A 199 9.23 -7.75 7.17
CA THR A 199 9.90 -7.59 8.45
C THR A 199 10.83 -8.76 8.74
N SER A 200 10.38 -9.99 8.48
CA SER A 200 11.20 -11.20 8.67
C SER A 200 12.45 -11.18 7.79
N ALA A 201 12.33 -10.75 6.54
CA ALA A 201 13.47 -10.63 5.64
C ALA A 201 14.52 -9.63 6.14
N MET A 202 14.08 -8.54 6.78
CA MET A 202 14.98 -7.49 7.32
C MET A 202 15.56 -7.85 8.69
N VAL A 203 14.77 -8.45 9.59
CA VAL A 203 15.13 -8.68 10.99
C VAL A 203 15.67 -10.09 11.23
N GLY A 204 15.21 -11.08 10.45
CA GLY A 204 15.65 -12.48 10.57
C GLY A 204 14.83 -13.31 11.57
N THR A 205 13.62 -12.87 11.90
CA THR A 205 12.65 -13.62 12.72
C THR A 205 11.24 -13.41 12.17
N ASP A 206 10.37 -14.38 12.35
CA ASP A 206 8.95 -14.35 11.99
C ASP A 206 8.02 -14.05 13.18
N ASP A 207 8.60 -13.77 14.37
CA ASP A 207 7.84 -13.27 15.53
C ASP A 207 7.45 -11.80 15.31
N PRO A 208 6.14 -11.48 15.11
CA PRO A 208 5.71 -10.13 14.85
C PRO A 208 6.00 -9.15 16.01
N ALA A 209 6.04 -9.64 17.25
CA ALA A 209 6.34 -8.80 18.38
C ALA A 209 7.83 -8.41 18.41
N ALA A 210 8.73 -9.35 18.11
CA ALA A 210 10.16 -9.07 17.99
C ALA A 210 10.45 -8.13 16.80
N CYS A 211 9.79 -8.35 15.64
CA CYS A 211 9.89 -7.47 14.49
C CYS A 211 9.44 -6.04 14.81
N ALA A 212 8.25 -5.89 15.41
CA ALA A 212 7.72 -4.57 15.76
C ALA A 212 8.64 -3.84 16.74
N ARG A 213 9.12 -4.53 17.79
CA ARG A 213 10.04 -3.98 18.76
C ARG A 213 11.31 -3.45 18.12
N PHE A 214 11.90 -4.23 17.19
CA PHE A 214 13.11 -3.83 16.48
C PHE A 214 12.95 -2.48 15.77
N PHE A 215 11.84 -2.25 15.05
CA PHE A 215 11.63 -0.99 14.33
C PHE A 215 11.23 0.17 15.25
N ILE A 216 10.50 -0.11 16.33
CA ILE A 216 10.17 0.88 17.36
C ILE A 216 11.43 1.36 18.07
N ASP A 217 12.34 0.46 18.42
CA ASP A 217 13.63 0.80 19.06
C ASP A 217 14.52 1.66 18.13
N LYS A 218 14.31 1.58 16.81
CA LYS A 218 14.98 2.42 15.80
C LYS A 218 14.24 3.73 15.50
N GLY A 219 13.11 4.00 16.16
CA GLY A 219 12.47 5.30 16.12
C GLY A 219 11.03 5.34 15.60
N ALA A 220 10.46 4.26 15.07
CA ALA A 220 9.06 4.25 14.67
C ALA A 220 8.13 4.51 15.87
N GLY A 221 7.02 5.25 15.63
CA GLY A 221 6.01 5.50 16.65
C GLY A 221 5.20 4.26 17.00
N ALA A 222 4.85 3.50 15.98
CA ALA A 222 4.14 2.23 16.06
C ALA A 222 4.47 1.37 14.83
N CYS A 223 4.27 0.06 14.96
CA CYS A 223 4.28 -0.89 13.84
C CYS A 223 2.90 -1.53 13.72
N ALA A 224 2.36 -1.58 12.50
CA ALA A 224 1.13 -2.30 12.16
C ALA A 224 1.48 -3.33 11.07
N ILE A 225 1.81 -4.55 11.51
CA ILE A 225 2.34 -5.61 10.65
C ILE A 225 1.17 -6.46 10.13
N SER A 226 1.01 -6.56 8.80
CA SER A 226 0.06 -7.49 8.20
C SER A 226 0.62 -8.92 8.23
N LEU A 227 -0.22 -9.88 8.67
CA LEU A 227 0.13 -11.29 8.86
C LEU A 227 -0.54 -12.20 7.82
N GLY A 228 -0.99 -11.65 6.70
CA GLY A 228 -1.71 -12.37 5.66
C GLY A 228 -2.96 -13.06 6.20
N ALA A 229 -3.01 -14.39 6.11
CA ALA A 229 -4.16 -15.18 6.55
C ALA A 229 -4.36 -15.22 8.08
N ASP A 230 -3.40 -14.74 8.86
CA ASP A 230 -3.48 -14.68 10.32
C ASP A 230 -3.94 -13.30 10.82
N GLY A 231 -4.14 -12.34 9.91
CA GLY A 231 -4.67 -11.01 10.22
C GLY A 231 -3.61 -9.95 10.34
N SER A 232 -3.52 -9.26 11.48
CA SER A 232 -2.52 -8.22 11.70
C SER A 232 -2.10 -8.09 13.16
N PHE A 233 -0.89 -7.57 13.39
CA PHE A 233 -0.33 -7.29 14.70
C PHE A 233 0.04 -5.82 14.78
N VAL A 234 -0.35 -5.16 15.86
CA VAL A 234 -0.01 -3.75 16.12
C VAL A 234 0.74 -3.64 17.44
N MET A 235 1.84 -2.89 17.45
CA MET A 235 2.57 -2.51 18.63
C MET A 235 2.92 -1.01 18.58
N THR A 236 2.75 -0.33 19.69
CA THR A 236 3.07 1.09 19.85
C THR A 236 4.30 1.29 20.73
N ARG A 237 4.93 2.44 20.63
CA ARG A 237 6.13 2.77 21.43
C ARG A 237 5.89 2.76 22.93
N ASP A 238 4.67 3.05 23.39
CA ASP A 238 4.27 2.98 24.81
C ASP A 238 4.03 1.56 25.32
N GLY A 239 4.22 0.55 24.46
CA GLY A 239 4.14 -0.86 24.80
C GLY A 239 2.75 -1.50 24.66
N ARG A 240 1.72 -0.78 24.23
CA ARG A 240 0.45 -1.39 23.86
C ARG A 240 0.65 -2.30 22.66
N GLN A 241 0.08 -3.51 22.74
CA GLN A 241 0.12 -4.44 21.60
C GLN A 241 -1.18 -5.26 21.52
N PHE A 242 -1.57 -5.63 20.32
CA PHE A 242 -2.73 -6.48 20.08
C PHE A 242 -2.66 -7.11 18.69
N THR A 243 -3.40 -8.22 18.53
CA THR A 243 -3.60 -8.91 17.25
C THR A 243 -5.06 -8.78 16.82
N VAL A 244 -5.28 -8.52 15.54
CA VAL A 244 -6.60 -8.59 14.91
C VAL A 244 -6.60 -9.81 13.99
N PRO A 245 -7.41 -10.83 14.25
CA PRO A 245 -7.46 -12.01 13.39
C PRO A 245 -8.04 -11.67 12.02
N ALA A 246 -7.63 -12.41 10.98
CA ALA A 246 -8.19 -12.26 9.65
C ALA A 246 -9.69 -12.67 9.63
N PHE A 247 -10.41 -12.14 8.66
CA PHE A 247 -11.78 -12.60 8.36
C PHE A 247 -11.75 -13.82 7.43
N ASP A 248 -12.74 -14.69 7.60
CA ASP A 248 -12.90 -15.88 6.77
C ASP A 248 -13.68 -15.51 5.51
N VAL A 249 -12.98 -15.44 4.39
CA VAL A 249 -13.51 -15.05 3.08
C VAL A 249 -13.03 -15.99 1.99
N ALA A 250 -13.79 -16.10 0.91
CA ALA A 250 -13.37 -16.83 -0.29
C ALA A 250 -12.31 -16.01 -1.05
N VAL A 251 -11.04 -16.34 -0.87
CA VAL A 251 -9.93 -15.64 -1.49
C VAL A 251 -9.88 -15.97 -2.99
N ARG A 252 -9.87 -14.93 -3.82
CA ARG A 252 -9.68 -15.02 -5.27
C ARG A 252 -8.28 -14.55 -5.70
N ASP A 253 -7.83 -13.42 -5.15
CA ASP A 253 -6.52 -12.81 -5.42
C ASP A 253 -6.07 -11.99 -4.22
N THR A 254 -4.79 -12.09 -3.86
CA THR A 254 -4.22 -11.32 -2.74
C THR A 254 -3.44 -10.08 -3.20
N SER A 255 -3.51 -9.72 -4.50
CA SER A 255 -2.87 -8.50 -5.02
C SER A 255 -3.45 -7.25 -4.36
N GLY A 256 -2.58 -6.40 -3.82
CA GLY A 256 -2.97 -5.16 -3.18
C GLY A 256 -3.69 -5.30 -1.82
N CYS A 257 -3.73 -6.49 -1.21
CA CYS A 257 -4.30 -6.65 0.14
C CYS A 257 -3.51 -5.86 1.19
N GLY A 258 -2.18 -5.84 1.12
CA GLY A 258 -1.32 -5.04 1.99
C GLY A 258 -1.59 -3.55 1.85
N ASP A 259 -1.58 -3.05 0.61
CA ASP A 259 -1.89 -1.65 0.30
C ASP A 259 -3.30 -1.27 0.78
N SER A 260 -4.27 -2.19 0.62
CA SER A 260 -5.66 -1.97 1.06
C SER A 260 -5.78 -2.01 2.59
N TYR A 261 -5.00 -2.85 3.28
CA TYR A 261 -4.85 -2.80 4.74
C TYR A 261 -4.34 -1.42 5.17
N THR A 262 -3.29 -0.93 4.52
CA THR A 262 -2.73 0.40 4.77
C THR A 262 -3.76 1.49 4.54
N GLY A 263 -4.52 1.45 3.44
CA GLY A 263 -5.60 2.39 3.16
C GLY A 263 -6.73 2.36 4.20
N GLY A 264 -7.14 1.18 4.65
CA GLY A 264 -8.12 1.00 5.72
C GLY A 264 -7.64 1.55 7.07
N PHE A 265 -6.38 1.30 7.41
CA PHE A 265 -5.78 1.83 8.65
C PHE A 265 -5.72 3.37 8.63
N ILE A 266 -5.28 3.95 7.50
CA ILE A 266 -5.26 5.40 7.28
C ILE A 266 -6.67 5.99 7.38
N ALA A 267 -7.70 5.30 6.86
CA ALA A 267 -9.08 5.76 6.94
C ALA A 267 -9.62 5.82 8.37
N GLY A 268 -9.19 4.91 9.25
CA GLY A 268 -9.45 4.96 10.68
C GLY A 268 -8.69 6.10 11.37
N LEU A 269 -7.38 6.25 11.10
CA LEU A 269 -6.56 7.34 11.63
C LEU A 269 -7.10 8.72 11.25
N ALA A 270 -7.55 8.89 10.01
CA ALA A 270 -8.13 10.16 9.54
C ALA A 270 -9.39 10.58 10.30
N ARG A 271 -10.09 9.61 10.91
CA ARG A 271 -11.29 9.80 11.75
C ARG A 271 -10.99 9.79 13.25
N ASP A 272 -9.71 9.80 13.63
CA ASP A 272 -9.26 9.78 15.01
C ASP A 272 -9.76 8.56 15.82
N TRP A 273 -9.92 7.41 15.15
CA TRP A 273 -10.35 6.17 15.77
C TRP A 273 -9.25 5.58 16.66
N ASP A 274 -9.64 4.76 17.63
CA ASP A 274 -8.68 3.94 18.39
C ASP A 274 -7.93 2.98 17.45
N LEU A 275 -6.66 2.69 17.76
CA LEU A 275 -5.78 1.88 16.91
C LEU A 275 -6.31 0.46 16.69
N LEU A 276 -7.03 -0.12 17.68
CA LEU A 276 -7.65 -1.42 17.51
C LEU A 276 -8.75 -1.37 16.44
N ASP A 277 -9.55 -0.33 16.43
CA ASP A 277 -10.61 -0.18 15.42
C ASP A 277 -10.04 0.22 14.06
N CYS A 278 -8.94 1.00 14.02
CA CYS A 278 -8.17 1.22 12.78
C CYS A 278 -7.68 -0.12 12.18
N ALA A 279 -7.10 -0.99 13.01
CA ALA A 279 -6.60 -2.30 12.57
C ALA A 279 -7.73 -3.25 12.13
N LYS A 280 -8.88 -3.24 12.80
CA LYS A 280 -10.07 -4.01 12.38
C LYS A 280 -10.59 -3.54 11.03
N LEU A 281 -10.72 -2.22 10.82
CA LEU A 281 -11.13 -1.64 9.54
C LEU A 281 -10.14 -2.01 8.43
N ALA A 282 -8.84 -1.91 8.71
CA ALA A 282 -7.77 -2.30 7.80
C ALA A 282 -7.86 -3.78 7.40
N THR A 283 -8.05 -4.67 8.38
CA THR A 283 -8.19 -6.11 8.15
C THR A 283 -9.45 -6.43 7.33
N ALA A 284 -10.57 -5.74 7.61
CA ALA A 284 -11.81 -5.90 6.82
C ALA A 284 -11.64 -5.39 5.38
N THR A 285 -10.96 -4.25 5.19
CA THR A 285 -10.64 -3.72 3.86
C THR A 285 -9.83 -4.71 3.04
N ALA A 286 -8.76 -5.27 3.62
CA ALA A 286 -7.94 -6.29 2.98
C ALA A 286 -8.74 -7.57 2.66
N ALA A 287 -9.60 -8.03 3.58
CA ALA A 287 -10.45 -9.21 3.39
C ALA A 287 -11.44 -9.02 2.23
N ILE A 288 -12.08 -7.86 2.11
CA ILE A 288 -12.98 -7.54 0.99
C ILE A 288 -12.19 -7.59 -0.33
N VAL A 289 -11.03 -6.94 -0.39
CA VAL A 289 -10.20 -6.89 -1.60
C VAL A 289 -9.74 -8.28 -2.01
N ALA A 290 -9.41 -9.16 -1.08
CA ALA A 290 -9.01 -10.53 -1.35
C ALA A 290 -10.09 -11.36 -2.07
N THR A 291 -11.36 -10.97 -2.02
CA THR A 291 -12.46 -11.67 -2.72
C THR A 291 -12.58 -11.31 -4.20
N GLY A 292 -11.84 -10.31 -4.67
CA GLY A 292 -11.86 -9.85 -6.06
C GLY A 292 -10.57 -10.11 -6.79
N LEU A 293 -10.39 -9.46 -7.94
CA LEU A 293 -9.19 -9.54 -8.79
C LEU A 293 -8.52 -8.16 -8.84
N GLY A 294 -7.26 -8.07 -8.37
CA GLY A 294 -6.45 -6.85 -8.37
C GLY A 294 -6.71 -5.88 -7.21
N SER A 295 -5.85 -4.87 -7.08
CA SER A 295 -5.88 -3.88 -6.00
C SER A 295 -7.23 -3.15 -5.92
N GLY A 296 -7.76 -3.00 -4.71
CA GLY A 296 -9.02 -2.32 -4.43
C GLY A 296 -10.28 -3.07 -4.90
N ALA A 297 -10.14 -4.32 -5.39
CA ALA A 297 -11.28 -5.10 -5.88
C ALA A 297 -12.38 -5.25 -4.83
N ASN A 298 -13.65 -5.19 -5.26
CA ASN A 298 -14.85 -5.33 -4.43
C ASN A 298 -15.01 -4.34 -3.26
N LEU A 299 -14.07 -3.44 -3.03
CA LEU A 299 -14.19 -2.39 -2.03
C LEU A 299 -15.13 -1.30 -2.55
N VAL A 300 -16.24 -1.04 -1.88
CA VAL A 300 -17.31 -0.13 -2.33
C VAL A 300 -17.32 1.17 -1.55
N SER A 301 -17.50 1.12 -0.23
CA SER A 301 -17.62 2.30 0.61
C SER A 301 -17.16 2.07 2.04
N PHE A 302 -17.03 3.15 2.79
CA PHE A 302 -16.72 3.10 4.22
C PHE A 302 -17.81 2.37 5.01
N GLU A 303 -19.08 2.67 4.75
CA GLU A 303 -20.22 2.09 5.48
C GLU A 303 -20.29 0.57 5.27
N GLU A 304 -20.11 0.11 4.03
CA GLU A 304 -20.08 -1.32 3.73
C GLU A 304 -18.88 -2.02 4.35
N THR A 305 -17.74 -1.36 4.41
CA THR A 305 -16.53 -1.90 5.05
C THR A 305 -16.70 -2.00 6.57
N VAL A 306 -17.28 -0.99 7.22
CA VAL A 306 -17.63 -1.04 8.65
C VAL A 306 -18.68 -2.12 8.94
N LYS A 307 -19.65 -2.30 8.06
CA LYS A 307 -20.60 -3.42 8.19
C LYS A 307 -19.87 -4.76 8.08
N ALA A 308 -19.01 -4.94 7.10
CA ALA A 308 -18.19 -6.13 6.94
C ALA A 308 -17.30 -6.40 8.16
N MET A 309 -16.63 -5.37 8.69
CA MET A 309 -15.83 -5.43 9.91
C MET A 309 -16.59 -6.02 11.11
N ASN A 310 -17.89 -5.74 11.20
CA ASN A 310 -18.74 -6.18 12.32
C ASN A 310 -19.49 -7.49 12.05
N THR A 311 -19.57 -7.97 10.80
CA THR A 311 -20.43 -9.10 10.43
C THR A 311 -19.70 -10.26 9.78
N LEU A 312 -18.52 -10.04 9.19
CA LEU A 312 -17.76 -11.14 8.61
C LEU A 312 -17.30 -12.12 9.69
N PRO A 313 -17.36 -13.43 9.42
CA PRO A 313 -16.82 -14.42 10.33
C PRO A 313 -15.31 -14.26 10.49
N VAL A 314 -14.84 -14.36 11.72
CA VAL A 314 -13.41 -14.34 12.02
C VAL A 314 -12.81 -15.70 11.66
N ARG A 315 -11.69 -15.68 10.94
CA ARG A 315 -10.96 -16.89 10.61
C ARG A 315 -10.41 -17.55 11.89
N LYS A 316 -10.66 -18.82 12.05
CA LYS A 316 -10.06 -19.58 13.15
C LYS A 316 -8.59 -19.80 12.84
N PRO A 317 -7.67 -19.58 13.81
CA PRO A 317 -6.27 -19.90 13.59
C PRO A 317 -6.13 -21.35 13.15
N ALA A 318 -5.24 -21.62 12.20
CA ALA A 318 -4.87 -22.99 11.89
C ALA A 318 -4.40 -23.63 13.21
N ARG A 319 -5.00 -24.77 13.59
CA ARG A 319 -4.60 -25.50 14.82
C ARG A 319 -3.09 -25.72 14.72
N ALA A 320 -2.35 -25.20 15.69
CA ALA A 320 -0.93 -25.43 15.87
C ALA A 320 -0.62 -26.92 16.03
#